data_47d1f5dae9b6234c030c5f6b3bca3f0b
#
_entry.id   47d1f5dae9b6234c030c5f6b3bca3f0b
#
_cell.length_a   1.000
_cell.length_b   1.000
_cell.length_c   1.000
_cell.angle_alpha   90.00
_cell.angle_beta   90.00
_cell.angle_gamma   90.00
#
_symmetry.space_group_name_H-M   'P 1'
#
loop_
_entity.id
_entity.type
_entity.pdbx_description
1 polymer ?
#
loop_
_entity_poly.entity_id
_entity_poly.type
_entity_poly.pdbx_seq_one_letter_code
_entity_poly.pdbx_strand_id
1 'polypeptide(L)'
;MPTLTVRRRTLPKAKRHWDAAQVKALRAFLGMTQQMFANELGVRQQTVSEWEKGIYRPRGASVTLLNQIADNAGFKHPDDK
;
A
#
# COMPACT_ATOMS: atom_id res chain seq x y z
N MET A 1 15.70 24.80 13.57
CA MET A 1 15.41 24.41 13.40
C MET A 1 15.01 23.93 12.87
N PRO A 2 14.99 23.93 12.45
CA PRO A 2 14.41 23.52 11.80
C PRO A 2 14.01 22.59 11.50
N THR A 3 14.07 22.37 11.33
CA THR A 3 13.65 21.62 11.07
C THR A 3 12.76 21.22 11.02
N LEU A 4 12.47 21.57 11.04
CA LEU A 4 11.62 21.26 11.06
C LEU A 4 10.92 20.99 10.34
N THR A 5 10.94 21.27 9.91
CA THR A 5 10.24 21.19 9.21
C THR A 5 10.03 20.24 8.49
N VAL A 6 10.26 20.01 8.17
CA VAL A 6 10.08 19.27 7.50
C VAL A 6 9.41 18.21 7.65
N ARG A 7 9.36 17.72 8.03
CA ARG A 7 8.79 16.82 8.27
C ARG A 7 7.56 16.63 7.96
N ARG A 8 6.99 17.31 7.77
CA ARG A 8 5.75 17.21 7.61
C ARG A 8 5.35 17.09 6.33
N ARG A 9 5.99 17.24 5.41
CA ARG A 9 5.56 17.29 4.19
C ARG A 9 5.12 16.09 3.62
N THR A 10 5.40 15.05 4.01
CA THR A 10 4.98 13.83 3.43
C THR A 10 3.64 13.37 3.89
N LEU A 11 3.01 14.14 4.70
CA LEU A 11 1.79 13.73 5.32
C LEU A 11 0.65 13.37 4.39
N PRO A 12 0.49 14.03 3.22
CA PRO A 12 -0.62 13.69 2.36
C PRO A 12 -0.69 12.24 1.96
N LYS A 13 0.44 11.58 1.81
CA LYS A 13 0.44 10.20 1.40
C LYS A 13 -0.09 9.27 2.45
N ALA A 14 -0.09 9.68 3.70
CA ALA A 14 -0.58 8.85 4.77
C ALA A 14 -2.08 8.70 4.73
N LYS A 15 -2.76 9.45 3.87
CA LYS A 15 -4.21 9.42 3.81
C LYS A 15 -4.77 8.50 2.74
N ARG A 16 -3.94 7.74 2.08
CA ARG A 16 -4.43 6.79 1.09
C ARG A 16 -5.24 5.70 1.77
N HIS A 17 -6.32 5.31 1.11
CA HIS A 17 -7.12 4.17 1.56
C HIS A 17 -6.67 2.93 0.84
N TRP A 18 -6.44 1.88 1.58
CA TRP A 18 -6.08 0.59 1.00
C TRP A 18 -7.17 -0.40 1.32
N ASP A 19 -8.18 -0.47 0.45
CA ASP A 19 -9.24 -1.47 0.56
C ASP A 19 -9.00 -2.57 -0.46
N ALA A 20 -9.98 -3.46 -0.61
CA ALA A 20 -9.85 -4.60 -1.51
C ALA A 20 -9.48 -4.19 -2.93
N ALA A 21 -10.17 -3.20 -3.46
CA ALA A 21 -9.95 -2.77 -4.83
C ALA A 21 -8.56 -2.17 -5.02
N GLN A 22 -8.10 -1.40 -4.05
CA GLN A 22 -6.81 -0.72 -4.16
C GLN A 22 -5.64 -1.70 -4.04
N VAL A 23 -5.75 -2.65 -3.13
CA VAL A 23 -4.72 -3.68 -2.98
C VAL A 23 -4.60 -4.48 -4.27
N LYS A 24 -5.74 -4.91 -4.80
CA LYS A 24 -5.75 -5.69 -6.03
C LYS A 24 -5.21 -4.90 -7.21
N ALA A 25 -5.56 -3.61 -7.28
CA ALA A 25 -5.09 -2.75 -8.36
C ALA A 25 -3.57 -2.61 -8.34
N LEU A 26 -2.99 -2.40 -7.16
CA LEU A 26 -1.54 -2.30 -7.06
C LEU A 26 -0.88 -3.61 -7.46
N ARG A 27 -1.41 -4.73 -6.97
CA ARG A 27 -0.84 -6.03 -7.33
C ARG A 27 -0.89 -6.26 -8.83
N ALA A 28 -2.01 -5.94 -9.45
CA ALA A 28 -2.15 -6.10 -10.89
C ALA A 28 -1.20 -5.18 -11.65
N PHE A 29 -1.05 -3.96 -11.17
CA PHE A 29 -0.14 -2.99 -11.77
C PHE A 29 1.29 -3.53 -11.77
N LEU A 30 1.67 -4.24 -10.70
CA LEU A 30 3.00 -4.81 -10.57
C LEU A 30 3.16 -6.13 -11.33
N GLY A 31 2.07 -6.70 -11.81
CA GLY A 31 2.12 -7.98 -12.52
C GLY A 31 2.43 -9.14 -11.60
N MET A 32 2.06 -9.06 -10.34
CA MET A 32 2.39 -10.08 -9.36
C MET A 32 1.21 -10.98 -9.04
N THR A 33 1.51 -12.23 -8.71
CA THR A 33 0.51 -13.11 -8.10
C THR A 33 0.32 -12.69 -6.65
N GLN A 34 -0.73 -13.21 -6.01
CA GLN A 34 -0.94 -12.95 -4.58
C GLN A 34 0.24 -13.42 -3.76
N GLN A 35 0.81 -14.57 -4.11
CA GLN A 35 1.96 -15.10 -3.36
C GLN A 35 3.18 -14.19 -3.50
N MET A 36 3.46 -13.75 -4.72
CA MET A 36 4.59 -12.85 -4.95
C MET A 36 4.42 -11.54 -4.19
N PHE A 37 3.21 -11.01 -4.22
CA PHE A 37 2.92 -9.76 -3.52
C PHE A 37 3.05 -9.94 -2.01
N ALA A 38 2.55 -11.06 -1.50
CA ALA A 38 2.66 -11.37 -0.08
C ALA A 38 4.13 -11.45 0.34
N ASN A 39 4.95 -12.10 -0.49
CA ASN A 39 6.38 -12.19 -0.20
C ASN A 39 7.02 -10.81 -0.15
N GLU A 40 6.63 -9.94 -1.06
CA GLU A 40 7.15 -8.59 -1.11
C GLU A 40 6.81 -7.81 0.16
N LEU A 41 5.62 -8.05 0.69
CA LEU A 41 5.13 -7.34 1.88
C LEU A 41 5.53 -8.02 3.18
N GLY A 42 6.05 -9.24 3.11
CA GLY A 42 6.39 -9.98 4.32
C GLY A 42 5.18 -10.50 5.06
N VAL A 43 4.09 -10.79 4.34
CA VAL A 43 2.89 -11.35 4.94
C VAL A 43 2.56 -12.67 4.26
N ARG A 44 1.55 -13.36 4.77
CA ARG A 44 1.10 -14.60 4.17
C ARG A 44 0.22 -14.33 2.96
N GLN A 45 0.24 -15.26 2.01
CA GLN A 45 -0.60 -15.15 0.83
C GLN A 45 -2.08 -15.07 1.23
N GLN A 46 -2.47 -15.80 2.26
CA GLN A 46 -3.84 -15.74 2.75
C GLN A 46 -4.23 -14.34 3.20
N THR A 47 -3.29 -13.61 3.80
CA THR A 47 -3.53 -12.23 4.23
C THR A 47 -3.88 -11.35 3.03
N VAL A 48 -3.10 -11.46 1.95
CA VAL A 48 -3.38 -10.70 0.74
C VAL A 48 -4.75 -11.08 0.19
N SER A 49 -5.05 -12.37 0.17
CA SER A 49 -6.33 -12.85 -0.32
C SER A 49 -7.49 -12.25 0.49
N GLU A 50 -7.33 -12.21 1.80
CA GLU A 50 -8.37 -11.64 2.68
C GLU A 50 -8.57 -10.16 2.46
N TRP A 51 -7.48 -9.44 2.22
CA TRP A 51 -7.60 -8.02 1.88
C TRP A 51 -8.39 -7.84 0.58
N GLU A 52 -8.08 -8.66 -0.42
CA GLU A 52 -8.72 -8.52 -1.73
C GLU A 52 -10.17 -8.98 -1.73
N LYS A 53 -10.56 -9.78 -0.74
CA LYS A 53 -11.95 -10.18 -0.56
C LYS A 53 -12.72 -9.21 0.32
N GLY A 54 -12.04 -8.24 0.90
CA GLY A 54 -12.67 -7.26 1.77
C GLY A 54 -12.96 -7.78 3.17
N ILE A 55 -12.38 -8.92 3.55
CA ILE A 55 -12.58 -9.48 4.90
C ILE A 55 -11.85 -8.65 5.93
N TYR A 56 -10.62 -8.25 5.60
CA TYR A 56 -9.82 -7.39 6.46
C TYR A 56 -9.19 -6.29 5.63
N ARG A 57 -8.84 -5.21 6.27
CA ARG A 57 -8.10 -4.12 5.61
C ARG A 57 -6.66 -4.11 6.09
N PRO A 58 -5.73 -3.74 5.22
CA PRO A 58 -4.35 -3.55 5.66
C PRO A 58 -4.29 -2.48 6.74
N ARG A 59 -3.40 -2.67 7.70
CA ARG A 59 -3.23 -1.72 8.79
C ARG A 59 -1.78 -1.62 9.20
N GLY A 60 -1.45 -0.53 9.86
CA GLY A 60 -0.13 -0.33 10.45
C GLY A 60 0.98 -0.42 9.43
N ALA A 61 1.96 -1.27 9.70
CA ALA A 61 3.12 -1.41 8.84
C ALA A 61 2.75 -1.82 7.43
N SER A 62 1.67 -2.59 7.26
CA SER A 62 1.24 -2.99 5.92
C SER A 62 0.88 -1.79 5.07
N VAL A 63 0.21 -0.80 5.64
CA VAL A 63 -0.15 0.42 4.91
C VAL A 63 1.11 1.16 4.49
N THR A 64 2.07 1.28 5.38
CA THR A 64 3.33 1.94 5.07
C THR A 64 4.03 1.26 3.91
N LEU A 65 4.10 -0.08 3.95
CA LEU A 65 4.75 -0.83 2.88
C LEU A 65 4.00 -0.71 1.56
N LEU A 66 2.68 -0.74 1.60
CA LEU A 66 1.90 -0.55 0.38
C LEU A 66 2.17 0.81 -0.24
N ASN A 67 2.23 1.84 0.59
CA ASN A 67 2.56 3.19 0.10
C ASN A 67 3.95 3.23 -0.51
N GLN A 68 4.93 2.61 0.13
CA GLN A 68 6.30 2.60 -0.39
C GLN A 68 6.39 1.87 -1.72
N ILE A 69 5.75 0.72 -1.81
CA ILE A 69 5.76 -0.06 -3.04
C ILE A 69 5.07 0.71 -4.16
N ALA A 70 3.94 1.32 -3.86
CA ALA A 70 3.21 2.11 -4.86
C ALA A 70 4.07 3.28 -5.35
N ASP A 71 4.71 3.99 -4.44
CA ASP A 71 5.54 5.12 -4.81
C ASP A 71 6.73 4.70 -5.65
N ASN A 72 7.39 3.61 -5.26
CA ASN A 72 8.56 3.13 -5.98
C ASN A 72 8.19 2.63 -7.39
N ALA A 73 6.99 2.10 -7.54
CA ALA A 73 6.56 1.56 -8.82
C ALA A 73 5.90 2.61 -9.72
N GLY A 74 5.67 3.79 -9.20
CA GLY A 74 4.98 4.81 -9.98
C GLY A 74 3.49 4.58 -10.10
N PHE A 75 2.91 3.82 -9.18
CA PHE A 75 1.48 3.55 -9.17
C PHE A 75 0.72 4.77 -8.68
N LYS A 76 -0.31 5.17 -9.43
CA LYS A 76 -1.15 6.29 -9.03
C LYS A 76 -2.33 5.78 -8.25
N HIS A 77 -2.32 6.01 -6.95
CA HIS A 77 -3.45 5.67 -6.11
C HIS A 77 -4.59 6.66 -6.38
N PRO A 78 -5.85 6.21 -6.39
CA PRO A 78 -6.98 7.13 -6.63
C PRO A 78 -7.03 8.30 -5.66
N ASP A 79 -6.53 8.14 -4.45
CA ASP A 79 -6.51 9.23 -3.47
C ASP A 79 -5.42 10.25 -3.73
N ASP A 80 -4.51 9.98 -4.65
CA ASP A 80 -3.46 10.95 -5.01
C ASP A 80 -4.08 12.04 -5.87
N LYS A 81 -3.69 13.25 -5.62
CA LYS A 81 -4.22 14.39 -6.38
C LYS A 81 -3.16 15.08 -7.19
#